data_3db4c80a98c630224606b8cdfa0639a9
#
_entry.id   3db4c80a98c630224606b8cdfa0639a9
#
_cell.length_a   1.000
_cell.length_b   1.000
_cell.length_c   1.000
_cell.angle_alpha   90.00
_cell.angle_beta   90.00
_cell.angle_gamma   90.00
#
_symmetry.space_group_name_H-M   'P 1'
#
loop_
_entity.id
_entity.type
_entity.pdbx_description
1 polymer ?
#
loop_
_entity_poly.entity_id
_entity_poly.type
_entity_poly.pdbx_seq_one_letter_code
_entity_poly.pdbx_strand_id
1 'polypeptide(L)'
;MKKTLISAAVICAVCGSAYASDVTLYGVVDTGLGYTYSDDDVAGESADHEFAMVSGQSAGSRFGLKGTEDVAEGLKVGFVLENGFESDTGSLGTAGKIFDREAQLFIDTAYGKLSFGRVGLLHSDAGSFGMMGDLSAFGTGWADIIGNQNMVFAYKPARMDNTVTYVSPDFYGLKIHAQYSMGTSSAKTTTDRTQVENESSTNRYFALGASYKIEALELYGLVDYVNKASYSDLATDSLAHHGKDQYTVTLGGNYDFDVAKVYLAAQYFDNAAEVGGEADETGFDLAKNDKAYGDIEGYGIVASTAVPVCGGSVKFTAGYMHAESDKTNKKANRWTAGAGYQYPVSKRTNVYTGVGYVQDSVNNRDPYAVQVVAGLKHSF
;
A
#
# COMPACT_ATOMS: atom_id res chain seq x y z
N MET A 1 43.05 -1.90 -24.09
CA MET A 1 43.24 -1.41 -22.72
C MET A 1 43.15 0.11 -22.67
N LYS A 2 41.97 0.72 -22.83
CA LYS A 2 41.73 2.18 -22.64
C LYS A 2 40.24 2.50 -22.39
N LYS A 3 39.54 1.74 -21.53
CA LYS A 3 38.15 2.01 -21.16
C LYS A 3 37.84 1.93 -19.63
N THR A 4 38.88 1.91 -18.79
CA THR A 4 38.72 1.72 -17.33
C THR A 4 39.15 2.93 -16.49
N LEU A 5 39.32 4.12 -17.06
CA LEU A 5 39.82 5.29 -16.33
C LEU A 5 38.83 6.44 -16.17
N ILE A 6 37.58 6.31 -16.63
CA ILE A 6 36.58 7.39 -16.52
C ILE A 6 35.71 7.20 -15.27
N SER A 7 35.59 5.99 -14.71
CA SER A 7 34.74 5.72 -13.55
C SER A 7 35.36 6.09 -12.19
N ALA A 8 36.66 6.36 -12.13
CA ALA A 8 37.36 6.69 -10.87
C ALA A 8 37.50 8.21 -10.61
N ALA A 9 37.27 9.05 -11.60
CA ALA A 9 37.51 10.50 -11.50
C ALA A 9 36.33 11.30 -10.90
N VAL A 10 35.13 10.70 -10.72
CA VAL A 10 33.97 11.39 -10.16
C VAL A 10 33.95 11.31 -8.63
N ILE A 11 34.67 10.40 -8.00
CA ILE A 11 34.65 10.17 -6.55
C ILE A 11 35.59 11.11 -5.77
N CYS A 12 36.55 11.80 -6.39
CA CYS A 12 37.54 12.60 -5.66
C CYS A 12 37.28 14.11 -5.63
N ALA A 13 36.15 14.62 -6.07
CA ALA A 13 35.90 16.08 -6.14
C ALA A 13 34.96 16.62 -5.02
N VAL A 14 34.58 15.82 -4.05
CA VAL A 14 33.67 16.27 -2.97
C VAL A 14 34.34 16.17 -1.60
N CYS A 15 35.45 16.87 -1.41
CA CYS A 15 35.93 17.28 -0.10
C CYS A 15 35.49 18.73 0.17
N GLY A 16 34.20 18.99 0.08
CA GLY A 16 33.56 20.20 0.58
C GLY A 16 33.02 19.89 1.98
N SER A 17 33.17 20.84 2.91
CA SER A 17 32.70 20.80 4.28
C SER A 17 31.38 20.03 4.40
N ALA A 18 31.41 18.85 5.04
CA ALA A 18 30.23 18.12 5.43
C ALA A 18 29.43 18.99 6.41
N TYR A 19 28.36 19.59 5.93
CA TYR A 19 27.33 20.09 6.84
C TYR A 19 26.69 18.90 7.49
N ALA A 20 26.67 18.86 8.82
CA ALA A 20 26.07 17.77 9.55
C ALA A 20 24.65 17.53 9.05
N SER A 21 24.39 16.37 8.49
CA SER A 21 23.05 15.97 8.10
C SER A 21 22.19 15.88 9.36
N ASP A 22 21.10 16.64 9.40
CA ASP A 22 20.13 16.53 10.49
C ASP A 22 19.39 15.20 10.37
N VAL A 23 19.76 14.26 11.24
CA VAL A 23 19.02 12.98 11.37
C VAL A 23 17.85 13.22 12.31
N THR A 24 16.66 12.99 11.81
CA THR A 24 15.41 13.11 12.56
C THR A 24 14.89 11.73 12.95
N LEU A 25 14.67 11.52 14.24
CA LEU A 25 13.86 10.42 14.75
C LEU A 25 12.38 10.87 14.70
N TYR A 26 11.52 10.02 14.18
CA TYR A 26 10.08 10.26 14.12
C TYR A 26 9.30 8.96 14.34
N GLY A 27 8.01 9.07 14.61
CA GLY A 27 7.18 7.90 14.75
C GLY A 27 5.71 8.18 15.03
N VAL A 28 4.95 7.09 15.08
CA VAL A 28 3.53 7.05 15.44
C VAL A 28 3.30 5.84 16.33
N VAL A 29 2.58 6.05 17.42
CA VAL A 29 1.99 4.97 18.23
C VAL A 29 0.47 5.12 18.12
N ASP A 30 -0.17 4.07 17.67
CA ASP A 30 -1.61 4.00 17.50
C ASP A 30 -2.11 2.68 18.13
N THR A 31 -2.94 2.80 19.16
CA THR A 31 -3.50 1.66 19.90
C THR A 31 -4.96 1.90 20.18
N GLY A 32 -5.76 0.88 20.04
CA GLY A 32 -7.20 0.98 20.25
C GLY A 32 -7.86 -0.35 20.64
N LEU A 33 -9.15 -0.31 20.63
CA LEU A 33 -10.03 -1.47 20.81
C LEU A 33 -10.80 -1.69 19.51
N GLY A 34 -10.88 -2.93 19.07
CA GLY A 34 -11.64 -3.36 17.92
C GLY A 34 -12.69 -4.40 18.29
N TYR A 35 -13.83 -4.32 17.65
CA TYR A 35 -14.82 -5.36 17.64
C TYR A 35 -15.18 -5.69 16.20
N THR A 36 -15.04 -6.96 15.83
CA THR A 36 -15.42 -7.48 14.51
C THR A 36 -16.49 -8.55 14.69
N TYR A 37 -17.50 -8.49 13.86
CA TYR A 37 -18.51 -9.51 13.69
C TYR A 37 -18.51 -9.96 12.23
N SER A 38 -18.49 -11.27 11.98
CA SER A 38 -18.54 -11.83 10.63
C SER A 38 -19.50 -13.01 10.56
N ASP A 39 -20.22 -13.09 9.44
CA ASP A 39 -21.15 -14.18 9.13
C ASP A 39 -20.85 -14.66 7.70
N ASP A 40 -20.40 -15.90 7.59
CA ASP A 40 -20.02 -16.51 6.30
C ASP A 40 -21.23 -16.99 5.48
N ASP A 41 -22.45 -16.83 6.00
CA ASP A 41 -23.70 -17.30 5.40
C ASP A 41 -23.64 -18.80 5.00
N VAL A 42 -23.14 -19.61 5.93
CA VAL A 42 -23.04 -21.08 5.76
C VAL A 42 -24.08 -21.76 6.66
N ALA A 43 -24.94 -22.55 6.06
CA ALA A 43 -26.00 -23.23 6.80
C ALA A 43 -25.43 -24.18 7.88
N GLY A 44 -25.75 -23.92 9.14
CA GLY A 44 -25.28 -24.70 10.29
C GLY A 44 -24.02 -24.19 10.96
N GLU A 45 -23.40 -23.16 10.45
CA GLU A 45 -22.33 -22.41 11.10
C GLU A 45 -22.91 -21.21 11.85
N SER A 46 -22.27 -20.81 12.93
CA SER A 46 -22.62 -19.59 13.69
C SER A 46 -21.70 -18.48 13.28
N ALA A 47 -22.21 -17.25 13.29
CA ALA A 47 -21.38 -16.08 13.09
C ALA A 47 -20.25 -15.99 14.12
N ASP A 48 -19.12 -15.49 13.70
CA ASP A 48 -17.97 -15.23 14.55
C ASP A 48 -17.97 -13.79 15.07
N HIS A 49 -17.36 -13.58 16.22
CA HIS A 49 -17.16 -12.24 16.78
C HIS A 49 -15.89 -12.20 17.61
N GLU A 50 -15.17 -11.12 17.47
CA GLU A 50 -13.92 -10.87 18.17
C GLU A 50 -13.94 -9.49 18.82
N PHE A 51 -13.46 -9.41 20.05
CA PHE A 51 -13.15 -8.15 20.73
C PHE A 51 -11.72 -8.18 21.22
N ALA A 52 -10.90 -7.28 20.69
CA ALA A 52 -9.47 -7.29 20.95
C ALA A 52 -8.91 -5.86 21.16
N MET A 53 -7.75 -5.78 21.83
CA MET A 53 -6.88 -4.63 21.70
C MET A 53 -6.14 -4.74 20.37
N VAL A 54 -6.10 -3.64 19.62
CA VAL A 54 -5.59 -3.62 18.26
C VAL A 54 -4.59 -2.50 18.06
N SER A 55 -3.56 -2.76 17.25
CA SER A 55 -2.55 -1.81 16.85
C SER A 55 -2.89 -1.17 15.52
N GLY A 56 -2.55 0.13 15.35
CA GLY A 56 -2.47 0.73 14.04
C GLY A 56 -3.78 0.95 13.29
N GLN A 57 -4.91 1.01 13.97
CA GLN A 57 -6.23 1.07 13.33
C GLN A 57 -6.49 2.35 12.53
N SER A 58 -5.95 3.49 12.96
CA SER A 58 -5.98 4.74 12.18
C SER A 58 -4.70 4.97 11.38
N ALA A 59 -3.56 4.48 11.88
CA ALA A 59 -2.28 4.55 11.19
C ALA A 59 -1.29 3.55 11.79
N GLY A 60 -0.72 2.66 11.00
CA GLY A 60 0.24 1.64 11.48
C GLY A 60 1.32 2.23 12.39
N SER A 61 1.47 1.62 13.59
CA SER A 61 2.48 2.03 14.56
C SER A 61 3.88 1.83 13.98
N ARG A 62 4.73 2.83 14.15
CA ARG A 62 6.07 2.86 13.53
C ARG A 62 7.01 3.82 14.20
N PHE A 63 8.30 3.60 14.00
CA PHE A 63 9.33 4.61 14.22
C PHE A 63 10.34 4.57 13.07
N GLY A 64 11.03 5.68 12.85
CA GLY A 64 12.00 5.77 11.76
C GLY A 64 13.06 6.83 11.97
N LEU A 65 14.10 6.71 11.20
CA LEU A 65 15.18 7.67 11.04
C LEU A 65 15.18 8.18 9.61
N LYS A 66 15.27 9.47 9.43
CA LYS A 66 15.46 10.10 8.11
C LYS A 66 16.48 11.21 8.19
N GLY A 67 17.20 11.40 7.10
CA GLY A 67 18.18 12.48 7.00
C GLY A 67 18.44 12.84 5.54
N THR A 68 18.94 14.07 5.33
CA THR A 68 19.35 14.57 4.03
C THR A 68 20.63 15.37 4.15
N GLU A 69 21.46 15.35 3.12
CA GLU A 69 22.68 16.10 2.98
C GLU A 69 22.71 16.81 1.64
N ASP A 70 23.01 18.11 1.64
CA ASP A 70 23.31 18.87 0.44
C ASP A 70 24.77 18.58 0.01
N VAL A 71 24.95 17.68 -0.94
CA VAL A 71 26.28 17.23 -1.41
C VAL A 71 26.90 18.24 -2.39
N ALA A 72 26.06 18.90 -3.19
CA ALA A 72 26.45 19.97 -4.10
C ALA A 72 25.23 20.86 -4.37
N GLU A 73 25.45 22.01 -5.04
CA GLU A 73 24.35 22.88 -5.46
C GLU A 73 23.36 22.11 -6.34
N GLY A 74 22.08 22.05 -5.89
CA GLY A 74 21.02 21.31 -6.58
C GLY A 74 21.14 19.79 -6.51
N LEU A 75 21.99 19.22 -5.64
CA LEU A 75 22.14 17.79 -5.42
C LEU A 75 22.01 17.46 -3.93
N LYS A 76 20.94 16.78 -3.56
CA LYS A 76 20.71 16.22 -2.22
C LYS A 76 20.81 14.71 -2.26
N VAL A 77 21.39 14.14 -1.22
CA VAL A 77 21.34 12.71 -0.94
C VAL A 77 20.62 12.52 0.40
N GLY A 78 19.77 11.54 0.52
CA GLY A 78 19.06 11.29 1.76
C GLY A 78 18.63 9.84 1.90
N PHE A 79 18.20 9.51 3.11
CA PHE A 79 17.73 8.18 3.45
C PHE A 79 16.46 8.21 4.30
N VAL A 80 15.71 7.12 4.26
CA VAL A 80 14.62 6.82 5.19
C VAL A 80 14.76 5.36 5.62
N LEU A 81 14.74 5.12 6.93
CA LEU A 81 14.71 3.80 7.56
C LEU A 81 13.51 3.79 8.50
N GLU A 82 12.48 2.98 8.21
CA GLU A 82 11.23 2.94 8.97
C GLU A 82 10.87 1.50 9.36
N ASN A 83 10.66 1.29 10.66
CA ASN A 83 10.20 0.05 11.25
C ASN A 83 8.72 0.14 11.62
N GLY A 84 7.95 -0.89 11.31
CA GLY A 84 6.61 -1.12 11.83
C GLY A 84 6.63 -2.00 13.08
N PHE A 85 5.71 -1.76 14.00
CA PHE A 85 5.54 -2.58 15.18
C PHE A 85 4.08 -2.64 15.61
N GLU A 86 3.72 -3.70 16.33
CA GLU A 86 2.41 -3.85 16.95
C GLU A 86 2.46 -3.22 18.34
N SER A 87 1.67 -2.19 18.57
CA SER A 87 1.71 -1.40 19.82
C SER A 87 1.03 -2.11 21.00
N ASP A 88 0.21 -3.10 20.75
CA ASP A 88 -0.47 -3.94 21.75
C ASP A 88 0.42 -5.07 22.27
N THR A 89 1.30 -5.63 21.44
CA THR A 89 2.16 -6.78 21.78
C THR A 89 3.65 -6.44 21.83
N GLY A 90 4.07 -5.33 21.19
CA GLY A 90 5.48 -4.95 21.05
C GLY A 90 6.23 -5.75 19.98
N SER A 91 5.54 -6.54 19.17
CA SER A 91 6.14 -7.33 18.10
C SER A 91 6.57 -6.45 16.91
N LEU A 92 7.50 -6.95 16.08
CA LEU A 92 7.78 -6.33 14.78
C LEU A 92 6.57 -6.47 13.85
N GLY A 93 6.25 -5.43 13.08
CA GLY A 93 5.16 -5.46 12.09
C GLY A 93 5.36 -6.52 11.00
N THR A 94 6.62 -6.83 10.66
CA THR A 94 6.97 -7.98 9.82
C THR A 94 8.07 -8.79 10.49
N ALA A 95 7.79 -10.06 10.78
CA ALA A 95 8.74 -10.96 11.44
C ALA A 95 10.07 -11.03 10.67
N GLY A 96 11.18 -10.83 11.37
CA GLY A 96 12.52 -10.90 10.82
C GLY A 96 12.97 -9.68 9.98
N LYS A 97 12.15 -8.64 9.81
CA LYS A 97 12.50 -7.40 9.12
C LYS A 97 12.46 -6.19 10.05
N ILE A 98 13.65 -5.61 10.32
CA ILE A 98 13.74 -4.43 11.18
C ILE A 98 13.28 -3.14 10.47
N PHE A 99 13.44 -3.02 9.16
CA PHE A 99 12.97 -1.88 8.36
C PHE A 99 11.96 -2.37 7.31
N ASP A 100 10.86 -2.94 7.79
CA ASP A 100 9.83 -3.56 6.97
C ASP A 100 9.00 -2.54 6.19
N ARG A 101 8.93 -1.28 6.65
CA ARG A 101 8.13 -0.23 6.03
C ARG A 101 8.91 0.51 4.96
N GLU A 102 10.09 1.05 5.29
CA GLU A 102 10.99 1.69 4.33
C GLU A 102 12.46 1.47 4.71
N ALA A 103 13.28 1.18 3.71
CA ALA A 103 14.73 1.14 3.78
C ALA A 103 15.26 1.66 2.44
N GLN A 104 15.42 2.98 2.32
CA GLN A 104 15.77 3.62 1.05
C GLN A 104 16.91 4.62 1.19
N LEU A 105 17.71 4.70 0.14
CA LEU A 105 18.62 5.79 -0.17
C LEU A 105 18.10 6.50 -1.42
N PHE A 106 18.15 7.83 -1.44
CA PHE A 106 17.68 8.59 -2.59
C PHE A 106 18.63 9.75 -2.96
N ILE A 107 18.57 10.12 -4.23
CA ILE A 107 19.18 11.31 -4.80
C ILE A 107 18.05 12.23 -5.27
N ASP A 108 18.11 13.51 -4.87
CA ASP A 108 17.15 14.53 -5.28
C ASP A 108 17.86 15.66 -6.00
N THR A 109 17.39 15.98 -7.20
CA THR A 109 18.01 16.96 -8.11
C THR A 109 16.96 17.83 -8.79
N ALA A 110 17.39 18.85 -9.51
CA ALA A 110 16.51 19.64 -10.38
C ALA A 110 15.80 18.81 -11.47
N TYR A 111 16.31 17.60 -11.76
CA TYR A 111 15.74 16.68 -12.75
C TYR A 111 14.80 15.64 -12.13
N GLY A 112 14.56 15.70 -10.82
CA GLY A 112 13.72 14.80 -10.09
C GLY A 112 14.44 13.97 -9.04
N LYS A 113 13.67 13.14 -8.35
CA LYS A 113 14.11 12.27 -7.26
C LYS A 113 14.23 10.83 -7.75
N LEU A 114 15.37 10.20 -7.48
CA LEU A 114 15.65 8.79 -7.76
C LEU A 114 15.93 8.08 -6.42
N SER A 115 15.19 7.02 -6.13
CA SER A 115 15.29 6.25 -4.89
C SER A 115 15.60 4.78 -5.17
N PHE A 116 16.32 4.15 -4.25
CA PHE A 116 16.73 2.75 -4.29
C PHE A 116 16.46 2.09 -2.93
N GLY A 117 15.88 0.89 -2.94
CA GLY A 117 15.70 0.06 -1.74
C GLY A 117 14.29 -0.47 -1.56
N ARG A 118 13.89 -0.71 -0.32
CA ARG A 118 12.53 -1.12 0.02
C ARG A 118 11.66 0.09 0.26
N VAL A 119 10.55 0.20 -0.48
CA VAL A 119 9.62 1.34 -0.38
C VAL A 119 8.19 0.89 -0.63
N GLY A 120 7.24 1.78 -0.33
CA GLY A 120 5.85 1.66 -0.78
C GLY A 120 5.74 1.65 -2.29
N LEU A 121 4.89 0.77 -2.83
CA LEU A 121 4.61 0.73 -4.26
C LEU A 121 3.65 1.85 -4.67
N LEU A 122 3.72 2.31 -5.92
CA LEU A 122 2.88 3.43 -6.39
C LEU A 122 1.38 3.11 -6.27
N HIS A 123 0.98 1.85 -6.46
CA HIS A 123 -0.43 1.42 -6.32
C HIS A 123 -0.91 1.33 -4.86
N SER A 124 -0.02 1.48 -3.89
CA SER A 124 -0.36 1.41 -2.47
C SER A 124 -0.66 2.78 -1.88
N ASP A 125 -1.14 2.78 -0.67
CA ASP A 125 -1.26 3.97 0.18
C ASP A 125 -0.07 4.13 1.14
N ALA A 126 0.99 3.36 0.95
CA ALA A 126 2.07 3.18 1.90
C ALA A 126 3.34 3.97 1.56
N GLY A 127 4.03 4.43 2.61
CA GLY A 127 5.38 4.99 2.53
C GLY A 127 5.48 6.29 1.75
N SER A 128 6.69 6.56 1.25
CA SER A 128 7.03 7.84 0.60
C SER A 128 6.49 7.98 -0.83
N PHE A 129 6.06 6.89 -1.47
CA PHE A 129 5.72 6.88 -2.90
C PHE A 129 4.32 6.39 -3.22
N GLY A 130 3.61 5.81 -2.26
CA GLY A 130 2.23 5.34 -2.48
C GLY A 130 1.29 6.46 -2.90
N MET A 131 0.53 6.27 -3.99
CA MET A 131 -0.37 7.28 -4.56
C MET A 131 -1.82 7.12 -4.09
N MET A 132 -2.18 5.95 -3.55
CA MET A 132 -3.57 5.63 -3.19
C MET A 132 -4.07 6.35 -1.95
N GLY A 133 -3.18 6.79 -1.04
CA GLY A 133 -3.56 7.51 0.18
C GLY A 133 -4.30 8.83 -0.08
N ASP A 134 -4.02 9.46 -1.22
CA ASP A 134 -4.67 10.71 -1.64
C ASP A 134 -6.02 10.47 -2.36
N LEU A 135 -6.42 9.22 -2.54
CA LEU A 135 -7.67 8.82 -3.18
C LEU A 135 -8.78 8.47 -2.19
N SER A 136 -8.55 8.61 -0.88
CA SER A 136 -9.52 8.32 0.16
C SER A 136 -9.49 9.33 1.28
N ALA A 137 -10.65 9.68 1.82
CA ALA A 137 -10.80 10.49 3.03
C ALA A 137 -10.16 9.84 4.26
N PHE A 138 -10.00 8.52 4.27
CA PHE A 138 -9.39 7.78 5.35
C PHE A 138 -7.86 7.68 5.22
N GLY A 139 -7.31 8.08 4.07
CA GLY A 139 -5.87 8.14 3.85
C GLY A 139 -5.23 6.75 3.83
N THR A 140 -4.13 6.61 4.56
CA THR A 140 -3.30 5.41 4.60
C THR A 140 -3.63 4.45 5.74
N GLY A 141 -4.76 4.60 6.37
CA GLY A 141 -5.12 3.80 7.52
C GLY A 141 -6.62 3.68 7.67
N TRP A 142 -7.05 3.29 8.84
CA TRP A 142 -8.42 3.02 9.24
C TRP A 142 -8.89 1.61 8.94
N ALA A 143 -8.49 0.71 9.79
CA ALA A 143 -8.94 -0.67 9.91
C ALA A 143 -9.50 -1.29 8.61
N ASP A 144 -9.30 -2.48 8.33
CA ASP A 144 -9.47 -3.08 7.01
C ASP A 144 -10.84 -2.85 6.37
N ILE A 145 -11.92 -2.86 7.15
CA ILE A 145 -13.29 -2.70 6.63
C ILE A 145 -13.77 -1.23 6.62
N ILE A 146 -13.18 -0.33 7.44
CA ILE A 146 -13.80 0.98 7.70
C ILE A 146 -13.61 1.97 6.57
N GLY A 147 -12.44 2.05 5.97
CA GLY A 147 -12.15 3.13 5.03
C GLY A 147 -11.20 2.77 3.93
N ASN A 148 -10.75 1.54 3.88
CA ASN A 148 -9.71 1.12 2.97
C ASN A 148 -10.26 0.88 1.56
N GLN A 149 -9.81 1.67 0.58
CA GLN A 149 -10.12 1.43 -0.83
C GLN A 149 -9.61 0.08 -1.34
N ASN A 150 -8.63 -0.53 -0.65
CA ASN A 150 -8.13 -1.85 -1.01
C ASN A 150 -9.20 -2.95 -0.90
N MET A 151 -10.27 -2.72 -0.13
CA MET A 151 -11.40 -3.65 -0.04
C MET A 151 -12.11 -3.88 -1.38
N VAL A 152 -12.01 -2.95 -2.32
CA VAL A 152 -12.67 -3.02 -3.64
C VAL A 152 -11.70 -3.03 -4.82
N PHE A 153 -10.40 -3.12 -4.55
CA PHE A 153 -9.34 -3.15 -5.56
C PHE A 153 -8.59 -4.48 -5.56
N ALA A 154 -7.84 -4.75 -6.62
CA ALA A 154 -6.97 -5.91 -6.70
C ALA A 154 -5.87 -5.80 -5.64
N TYR A 155 -5.68 -6.88 -4.90
CA TYR A 155 -4.62 -6.97 -3.90
C TYR A 155 -3.24 -7.06 -4.55
N LYS A 156 -2.32 -6.32 -3.98
CA LYS A 156 -0.88 -6.39 -4.24
C LYS A 156 -0.14 -6.02 -2.96
N PRO A 157 1.10 -6.52 -2.77
CA PRO A 157 1.90 -6.11 -1.62
C PRO A 157 2.03 -4.58 -1.55
N ALA A 158 1.75 -3.99 -0.41
CA ALA A 158 1.88 -2.54 -0.23
C ALA A 158 3.32 -2.04 -0.42
N ARG A 159 4.31 -2.92 -0.24
CA ARG A 159 5.75 -2.63 -0.32
C ARG A 159 6.50 -3.78 -0.99
N MET A 160 7.53 -3.45 -1.75
CA MET A 160 8.45 -4.44 -2.29
C MET A 160 9.91 -4.06 -2.02
N ASP A 161 10.75 -5.09 -1.97
CA ASP A 161 12.20 -4.97 -1.87
C ASP A 161 12.78 -4.63 -3.25
N ASN A 162 14.05 -4.19 -3.26
CA ASN A 162 14.85 -4.02 -4.47
C ASN A 162 14.18 -3.14 -5.53
N THR A 163 13.60 -2.03 -5.08
CA THR A 163 12.91 -1.08 -5.96
C THR A 163 13.83 0.04 -6.42
N VAL A 164 13.60 0.48 -7.64
CA VAL A 164 14.07 1.75 -8.18
C VAL A 164 12.84 2.60 -8.45
N THR A 165 12.77 3.79 -7.84
CA THR A 165 11.63 4.70 -7.99
C THR A 165 12.11 6.06 -8.46
N TYR A 166 11.48 6.58 -9.49
CA TYR A 166 11.71 7.93 -10.01
C TYR A 166 10.45 8.78 -9.86
N VAL A 167 10.64 10.02 -9.41
CA VAL A 167 9.60 11.05 -9.40
C VAL A 167 10.14 12.29 -10.09
N SER A 168 9.45 12.77 -11.13
CA SER A 168 9.86 13.97 -11.88
C SER A 168 9.82 15.23 -11.01
N PRO A 169 10.45 16.32 -11.42
CA PRO A 169 10.13 17.65 -10.92
C PRO A 169 8.65 17.97 -11.11
N ASP A 170 8.21 19.01 -10.43
CA ASP A 170 6.88 19.56 -10.60
C ASP A 170 6.82 20.41 -11.89
N PHE A 171 5.96 20.01 -12.83
CA PHE A 171 5.69 20.72 -14.07
C PHE A 171 4.33 21.40 -14.01
N TYR A 172 4.23 22.52 -13.30
CA TYR A 172 2.98 23.26 -13.10
C TYR A 172 1.86 22.42 -12.49
N GLY A 173 2.23 21.66 -11.45
CA GLY A 173 1.33 20.75 -10.74
C GLY A 173 1.35 19.32 -11.25
N LEU A 174 1.92 19.03 -12.43
CA LEU A 174 2.06 17.68 -12.95
C LEU A 174 3.37 17.05 -12.47
N LYS A 175 3.29 15.82 -11.93
CA LYS A 175 4.43 14.95 -11.66
C LYS A 175 4.23 13.59 -12.32
N ILE A 176 5.31 13.04 -12.83
CA ILE A 176 5.36 11.68 -13.37
C ILE A 176 6.10 10.79 -12.38
N HIS A 177 5.59 9.61 -12.16
CA HIS A 177 6.13 8.61 -11.25
C HIS A 177 6.42 7.33 -12.04
N ALA A 178 7.60 6.76 -11.86
CA ALA A 178 7.94 5.46 -12.43
C ALA A 178 8.60 4.60 -11.37
N GLN A 179 8.25 3.31 -11.32
CA GLN A 179 8.78 2.39 -10.33
C GLN A 179 8.99 1.01 -10.94
N TYR A 180 10.11 0.40 -10.55
CA TYR A 180 10.43 -0.98 -10.88
C TYR A 180 10.94 -1.70 -9.64
N SER A 181 10.44 -2.91 -9.37
CA SER A 181 11.00 -3.81 -8.36
C SER A 181 11.57 -5.06 -9.03
N MET A 182 12.80 -5.39 -8.66
CA MET A 182 13.50 -6.58 -9.13
C MET A 182 13.03 -7.87 -8.43
N GLY A 183 12.11 -7.74 -7.46
CA GLY A 183 11.53 -8.85 -6.72
C GLY A 183 11.76 -8.77 -5.21
N THR A 184 11.10 -9.66 -4.49
CA THR A 184 10.99 -9.61 -3.02
C THR A 184 12.13 -10.29 -2.27
N SER A 185 13.01 -11.04 -2.95
CA SER A 185 14.11 -11.74 -2.31
C SER A 185 15.47 -11.30 -2.85
N SER A 186 16.37 -10.99 -1.93
CA SER A 186 17.78 -10.69 -2.23
C SER A 186 18.73 -11.87 -1.93
N ALA A 187 18.23 -12.93 -1.31
CA ALA A 187 19.07 -14.04 -0.89
C ALA A 187 19.09 -15.17 -1.93
N LYS A 188 20.22 -15.31 -2.59
CA LYS A 188 20.54 -16.49 -3.39
C LYS A 188 20.99 -17.59 -2.42
N THR A 189 20.10 -18.47 -1.97
CA THR A 189 20.51 -19.68 -1.28
C THR A 189 20.84 -20.78 -2.28
N THR A 190 21.93 -21.49 -2.09
CA THR A 190 22.39 -22.57 -2.99
C THR A 190 21.44 -23.77 -3.04
N THR A 191 20.49 -23.85 -2.13
CA THR A 191 19.50 -24.92 -2.01
C THR A 191 18.10 -24.51 -2.45
N ASP A 192 17.79 -23.22 -2.52
CA ASP A 192 16.49 -22.71 -2.90
C ASP A 192 16.62 -21.79 -4.12
N ARG A 193 16.36 -22.33 -5.30
CA ARG A 193 16.38 -21.56 -6.57
C ARG A 193 15.07 -20.80 -6.81
N THR A 194 14.18 -20.81 -5.85
CA THR A 194 12.79 -20.42 -6.08
C THR A 194 12.55 -18.92 -6.05
N GLN A 195 13.51 -18.10 -5.60
CA GLN A 195 13.33 -16.64 -5.54
C GLN A 195 14.62 -15.90 -5.79
N VAL A 196 15.04 -15.80 -7.04
CA VAL A 196 16.24 -15.04 -7.42
C VAL A 196 15.82 -13.67 -7.94
N GLU A 197 16.38 -12.62 -7.35
CA GLU A 197 16.17 -11.24 -7.75
C GLU A 197 16.37 -11.03 -9.25
N ASN A 198 15.40 -10.34 -9.89
CA ASN A 198 15.36 -10.02 -11.31
C ASN A 198 15.35 -11.24 -12.28
N GLU A 199 15.05 -12.43 -11.76
CA GLU A 199 14.85 -13.64 -12.59
C GLU A 199 13.35 -14.01 -12.66
N SER A 200 13.01 -14.95 -13.54
CA SER A 200 11.64 -15.42 -13.69
C SER A 200 11.09 -16.18 -12.48
N SER A 201 11.95 -16.55 -11.53
CA SER A 201 11.59 -17.22 -10.28
C SER A 201 11.03 -16.28 -9.21
N THR A 202 10.98 -14.98 -9.44
CA THR A 202 10.41 -14.02 -8.50
C THR A 202 9.43 -13.06 -9.17
N ASN A 203 8.41 -12.61 -8.42
CA ASN A 203 7.51 -11.58 -8.89
C ASN A 203 8.25 -10.26 -9.05
N ARG A 204 8.13 -9.64 -10.21
CA ARG A 204 8.67 -8.31 -10.52
C ARG A 204 7.52 -7.34 -10.73
N TYR A 205 7.73 -6.10 -10.36
CA TYR A 205 6.71 -5.07 -10.44
C TYR A 205 7.19 -3.90 -11.32
N PHE A 206 6.29 -3.38 -12.13
CA PHE A 206 6.49 -2.16 -12.90
C PHE A 206 5.28 -1.26 -12.76
N ALA A 207 5.50 0.04 -12.61
CA ALA A 207 4.42 1.02 -12.55
C ALA A 207 4.82 2.34 -13.21
N LEU A 208 3.83 2.97 -13.83
CA LEU A 208 3.89 4.32 -14.36
C LEU A 208 2.66 5.10 -13.89
N GLY A 209 2.88 6.20 -13.21
CA GLY A 209 1.84 7.05 -12.66
C GLY A 209 2.02 8.51 -13.00
N ALA A 210 0.93 9.25 -12.90
CA ALA A 210 0.92 10.70 -12.97
C ALA A 210 0.02 11.26 -11.85
N SER A 211 0.47 12.33 -11.21
CA SER A 211 -0.34 13.14 -10.31
C SER A 211 -0.39 14.57 -10.82
N TYR A 212 -1.57 15.19 -10.75
CA TYR A 212 -1.78 16.57 -11.15
C TYR A 212 -2.53 17.31 -10.07
N LYS A 213 -1.92 18.40 -9.59
CA LYS A 213 -2.50 19.25 -8.55
C LYS A 213 -2.63 20.67 -9.06
N ILE A 214 -3.85 21.20 -9.04
CA ILE A 214 -4.13 22.59 -9.33
C ILE A 214 -5.18 23.12 -8.36
N GLU A 215 -4.81 24.13 -7.57
CA GLU A 215 -5.68 24.71 -6.53
C GLU A 215 -6.28 23.62 -5.62
N ALA A 216 -7.61 23.50 -5.61
CA ALA A 216 -8.35 22.53 -4.80
C ALA A 216 -8.51 21.14 -5.44
N LEU A 217 -8.10 20.96 -6.70
CA LEU A 217 -8.22 19.70 -7.45
C LEU A 217 -6.91 18.92 -7.44
N GLU A 218 -6.99 17.65 -7.11
CA GLU A 218 -5.90 16.68 -7.27
C GLU A 218 -6.39 15.48 -8.08
N LEU A 219 -5.65 15.11 -9.12
CA LEU A 219 -5.95 13.97 -10.01
C LEU A 219 -4.79 12.99 -10.01
N TYR A 220 -5.09 11.71 -10.12
CA TYR A 220 -4.13 10.62 -10.12
C TYR A 220 -4.50 9.60 -11.20
N GLY A 221 -3.50 9.16 -11.94
CA GLY A 221 -3.61 8.05 -12.87
C GLY A 221 -2.42 7.11 -12.70
N LEU A 222 -2.67 5.81 -12.68
CA LEU A 222 -1.65 4.78 -12.49
C LEU A 222 -1.97 3.58 -13.38
N VAL A 223 -0.93 3.09 -14.05
CA VAL A 223 -0.92 1.76 -14.68
C VAL A 223 0.20 0.97 -14.04
N ASP A 224 -0.09 -0.22 -13.59
CA ASP A 224 0.91 -1.10 -13.02
C ASP A 224 0.76 -2.56 -13.48
N TYR A 225 1.86 -3.27 -13.36
CA TYR A 225 2.03 -4.61 -13.89
C TYR A 225 2.86 -5.46 -12.93
N VAL A 226 2.37 -6.63 -12.57
CA VAL A 226 3.11 -7.65 -11.83
C VAL A 226 3.44 -8.79 -12.78
N ASN A 227 4.71 -8.93 -13.12
CA ASN A 227 5.19 -10.11 -13.81
C ASN A 227 5.32 -11.24 -12.80
N LYS A 228 4.41 -12.20 -12.87
CA LYS A 228 4.33 -13.30 -11.92
C LYS A 228 5.49 -14.27 -12.09
N ALA A 229 5.96 -14.80 -10.97
CA ALA A 229 7.00 -15.81 -10.96
C ALA A 229 6.54 -17.08 -11.66
N SER A 230 7.44 -17.63 -12.46
CA SER A 230 7.31 -18.99 -13.01
C SER A 230 8.54 -19.80 -12.59
N TYR A 231 8.34 -20.90 -11.87
CA TYR A 231 9.42 -21.79 -11.47
C TYR A 231 8.98 -23.26 -11.52
N SER A 232 9.95 -24.14 -11.76
CA SER A 232 9.74 -25.58 -11.67
C SER A 232 10.01 -26.05 -10.24
N ASP A 233 9.12 -26.85 -9.69
CA ASP A 233 9.40 -27.57 -8.46
C ASP A 233 10.44 -28.69 -8.74
N LEU A 234 11.64 -28.51 -8.22
CA LEU A 234 12.74 -29.43 -8.39
C LEU A 234 12.49 -30.80 -7.72
N ALA A 235 11.56 -30.88 -6.76
CA ALA A 235 11.22 -32.13 -6.08
C ALA A 235 10.30 -33.03 -6.92
N THR A 236 9.49 -32.43 -7.79
CA THR A 236 8.48 -33.16 -8.58
C THR A 236 8.71 -33.11 -10.09
N ASP A 237 9.73 -32.35 -10.54
CA ASP A 237 10.01 -32.02 -11.96
C ASP A 237 8.77 -31.50 -12.73
N SER A 238 7.80 -30.95 -11.97
CA SER A 238 6.60 -30.37 -12.52
C SER A 238 6.75 -28.85 -12.57
N LEU A 239 6.18 -28.22 -13.58
CA LEU A 239 6.01 -26.76 -13.64
C LEU A 239 5.00 -26.35 -12.57
N ALA A 240 5.48 -26.08 -11.36
CA ALA A 240 4.64 -25.95 -10.18
C ALA A 240 3.84 -24.65 -10.16
N HIS A 241 4.33 -23.58 -10.77
CA HIS A 241 3.67 -22.28 -10.74
C HIS A 241 3.88 -21.48 -12.03
N HIS A 242 2.82 -21.33 -12.79
CA HIS A 242 2.70 -20.37 -13.88
C HIS A 242 1.56 -19.41 -13.55
N GLY A 243 1.84 -18.37 -12.75
CA GLY A 243 0.89 -17.29 -12.54
C GLY A 243 0.70 -16.50 -13.85
N LYS A 244 -0.53 -16.12 -14.18
CA LYS A 244 -0.77 -15.12 -15.21
C LYS A 244 -0.28 -13.76 -14.70
N ASP A 245 0.32 -12.98 -15.59
CA ASP A 245 0.78 -11.62 -15.25
C ASP A 245 -0.42 -10.73 -14.97
N GLN A 246 -0.37 -10.03 -13.85
CA GLN A 246 -1.43 -9.13 -13.40
C GLN A 246 -1.17 -7.71 -13.89
N TYR A 247 -2.21 -7.03 -14.37
CA TYR A 247 -2.14 -5.58 -14.57
C TYR A 247 -3.35 -4.87 -14.00
N THR A 248 -3.16 -3.59 -13.64
CA THR A 248 -4.23 -2.73 -13.19
C THR A 248 -4.13 -1.34 -13.79
N VAL A 249 -5.28 -0.71 -13.93
CA VAL A 249 -5.40 0.71 -14.28
C VAL A 249 -6.23 1.38 -13.21
N THR A 250 -5.66 2.37 -12.54
CA THR A 250 -6.33 3.12 -11.48
C THR A 250 -6.41 4.58 -11.86
N LEU A 251 -7.58 5.15 -11.70
CA LEU A 251 -7.85 6.57 -11.87
C LEU A 251 -8.58 7.09 -10.66
N GLY A 252 -8.27 8.31 -10.23
CA GLY A 252 -8.97 8.91 -9.12
C GLY A 252 -8.54 10.34 -8.88
N GLY A 253 -9.09 10.92 -7.83
CA GLY A 253 -8.76 12.27 -7.42
C GLY A 253 -9.59 12.74 -6.25
N ASN A 254 -9.35 13.97 -5.87
CA ASN A 254 -10.09 14.65 -4.83
C ASN A 254 -10.31 16.12 -5.17
N TYR A 255 -11.34 16.68 -4.58
CA TYR A 255 -11.62 18.10 -4.67
C TYR A 255 -11.99 18.64 -3.28
N ASP A 256 -11.37 19.74 -2.90
CA ASP A 256 -11.64 20.44 -1.65
C ASP A 256 -12.62 21.60 -1.88
N PHE A 257 -13.83 21.45 -1.32
CA PHE A 257 -14.89 22.45 -1.39
C PHE A 257 -14.87 23.42 -0.20
N ASP A 258 -13.80 23.45 0.61
CA ASP A 258 -13.67 24.12 1.90
C ASP A 258 -14.59 23.57 3.00
N VAL A 259 -15.84 23.31 2.69
CA VAL A 259 -16.85 22.72 3.61
C VAL A 259 -16.77 21.20 3.69
N ALA A 260 -16.21 20.56 2.67
CA ALA A 260 -15.99 19.13 2.60
C ALA A 260 -14.95 18.82 1.53
N LYS A 261 -14.09 17.84 1.78
CA LYS A 261 -13.21 17.27 0.75
C LYS A 261 -13.82 15.96 0.25
N VAL A 262 -14.00 15.82 -1.06
CA VAL A 262 -14.61 14.66 -1.70
C VAL A 262 -13.54 13.92 -2.50
N TYR A 263 -13.60 12.60 -2.48
CA TYR A 263 -12.66 11.70 -3.14
C TYR A 263 -13.42 10.68 -3.99
N LEU A 264 -12.86 10.34 -5.14
CA LEU A 264 -13.37 9.30 -6.01
C LEU A 264 -12.19 8.53 -6.61
N ALA A 265 -12.28 7.20 -6.60
CA ALA A 265 -11.30 6.35 -7.27
C ALA A 265 -11.99 5.15 -7.92
N ALA A 266 -11.42 4.71 -9.03
CA ALA A 266 -11.83 3.50 -9.74
C ALA A 266 -10.60 2.74 -10.21
N GLN A 267 -10.68 1.42 -10.17
CA GLN A 267 -9.65 0.53 -10.67
C GLN A 267 -10.27 -0.55 -11.55
N TYR A 268 -9.66 -0.80 -12.69
CA TYR A 268 -9.81 -2.03 -13.47
C TYR A 268 -8.61 -2.94 -13.18
N PHE A 269 -8.85 -4.23 -13.06
CA PHE A 269 -7.81 -5.23 -12.84
C PHE A 269 -8.08 -6.48 -13.68
N ASP A 270 -6.98 -7.11 -14.07
CA ASP A 270 -6.98 -8.37 -14.81
C ASP A 270 -5.86 -9.28 -14.31
N ASN A 271 -6.15 -10.57 -14.28
CA ASN A 271 -5.28 -11.60 -13.75
C ASN A 271 -4.85 -11.34 -12.29
N ALA A 272 -5.71 -10.73 -11.49
CA ALA A 272 -5.45 -10.55 -10.07
C ALA A 272 -5.42 -11.92 -9.37
N ALA A 273 -4.47 -12.10 -8.47
CA ALA A 273 -4.40 -13.29 -7.63
C ALA A 273 -5.42 -13.23 -6.48
N GLU A 274 -5.78 -12.02 -6.08
CA GLU A 274 -6.66 -11.75 -4.96
C GLU A 274 -7.28 -10.35 -5.12
N VAL A 275 -8.47 -10.16 -4.59
CA VAL A 275 -9.17 -8.86 -4.58
C VAL A 275 -9.71 -8.60 -3.18
N GLY A 276 -9.80 -7.32 -2.80
CA GLY A 276 -10.41 -6.94 -1.55
C GLY A 276 -9.52 -6.96 -0.32
N GLY A 277 -8.19 -6.97 -0.50
CA GLY A 277 -7.22 -6.91 0.61
C GLY A 277 -6.84 -8.27 1.19
N GLU A 278 -5.83 -8.27 2.09
CA GLU A 278 -5.39 -9.48 2.80
C GLU A 278 -6.42 -9.99 3.82
N ALA A 279 -7.16 -9.07 4.42
CA ALA A 279 -8.19 -9.39 5.38
C ALA A 279 -9.51 -9.66 4.67
N ASP A 280 -9.72 -10.88 4.29
CA ASP A 280 -11.02 -11.35 3.83
C ASP A 280 -11.91 -11.66 5.05
N GLU A 281 -12.37 -10.57 5.69
CA GLU A 281 -13.23 -10.65 6.88
C GLU A 281 -14.57 -11.34 6.62
N THR A 282 -14.92 -11.51 5.35
CA THR A 282 -16.14 -12.23 4.96
C THR A 282 -15.89 -13.70 4.65
N GLY A 283 -14.66 -14.20 4.79
CA GLY A 283 -14.29 -15.55 4.35
C GLY A 283 -14.44 -15.78 2.84
N PHE A 284 -14.61 -14.69 2.09
CA PHE A 284 -14.82 -14.74 0.64
C PHE A 284 -13.51 -14.90 -0.12
N ASP A 285 -13.35 -16.01 -0.80
CA ASP A 285 -12.19 -16.31 -1.61
C ASP A 285 -12.64 -16.81 -3.00
N LEU A 286 -12.55 -15.94 -4.02
CA LEU A 286 -12.77 -16.33 -5.40
C LEU A 286 -11.77 -17.39 -5.85
N ALA A 287 -10.60 -17.40 -5.26
CA ALA A 287 -9.45 -18.17 -5.70
C ALA A 287 -8.86 -19.08 -4.60
N LYS A 288 -9.66 -19.55 -3.63
CA LYS A 288 -9.21 -20.27 -2.42
C LYS A 288 -8.14 -21.35 -2.63
N ASN A 289 -8.07 -21.92 -3.84
CA ASN A 289 -7.07 -22.93 -4.19
C ASN A 289 -6.11 -22.46 -5.29
N ASP A 290 -6.17 -21.19 -5.73
CA ASP A 290 -5.53 -20.74 -6.96
C ASP A 290 -4.85 -19.35 -6.87
N LYS A 291 -4.64 -18.81 -5.65
CA LYS A 291 -3.93 -17.53 -5.43
C LYS A 291 -2.61 -17.39 -6.19
N ALA A 292 -1.96 -18.52 -6.48
CA ALA A 292 -0.70 -18.52 -7.22
C ALA A 292 -0.88 -18.28 -8.73
N TYR A 293 -2.06 -18.50 -9.30
CA TYR A 293 -2.24 -18.49 -10.75
C TYR A 293 -2.70 -17.16 -11.33
N GLY A 294 -3.46 -16.36 -10.55
CA GLY A 294 -4.02 -15.09 -11.02
C GLY A 294 -4.96 -15.30 -12.20
N ASP A 295 -6.25 -15.20 -11.97
CA ASP A 295 -7.28 -15.41 -12.99
C ASP A 295 -8.53 -14.56 -12.73
N ILE A 296 -8.41 -13.60 -11.81
CA ILE A 296 -9.52 -12.74 -11.42
C ILE A 296 -9.46 -11.45 -12.24
N GLU A 297 -10.54 -11.17 -12.96
CA GLU A 297 -10.73 -9.89 -13.63
C GLU A 297 -11.91 -9.13 -13.04
N GLY A 298 -11.91 -7.81 -13.16
CA GLY A 298 -13.00 -7.01 -12.66
C GLY A 298 -12.68 -5.53 -12.51
N TYR A 299 -13.52 -4.88 -11.72
CA TYR A 299 -13.36 -3.45 -11.40
C TYR A 299 -13.88 -3.12 -10.02
N GLY A 300 -13.33 -2.07 -9.43
CA GLY A 300 -13.79 -1.49 -8.19
C GLY A 300 -13.95 0.03 -8.31
N ILE A 301 -14.89 0.58 -7.56
CA ILE A 301 -15.13 2.01 -7.44
C ILE A 301 -15.33 2.34 -5.98
N VAL A 302 -14.71 3.43 -5.51
CA VAL A 302 -14.89 3.93 -4.15
C VAL A 302 -15.05 5.45 -4.17
N ALA A 303 -16.01 5.93 -3.38
CA ALA A 303 -16.19 7.35 -3.11
C ALA A 303 -16.10 7.60 -1.61
N SER A 304 -15.47 8.69 -1.19
CA SER A 304 -15.39 9.06 0.20
C SER A 304 -15.42 10.58 0.39
N THR A 305 -15.67 11.00 1.61
CA THR A 305 -15.68 12.43 1.97
C THR A 305 -15.20 12.65 3.39
N ALA A 306 -14.55 13.78 3.62
CA ALA A 306 -14.17 14.29 4.92
C ALA A 306 -14.82 15.65 5.16
N VAL A 307 -15.56 15.79 6.26
CA VAL A 307 -16.30 17.00 6.62
C VAL A 307 -15.82 17.50 7.99
N PRO A 308 -15.32 18.73 8.09
CA PRO A 308 -14.99 19.34 9.38
C PRO A 308 -16.25 19.52 10.24
N VAL A 309 -16.29 18.91 11.41
CA VAL A 309 -17.44 18.98 12.33
C VAL A 309 -16.95 18.99 13.78
N CYS A 310 -17.47 19.91 14.60
CA CYS A 310 -17.22 19.96 16.04
C CYS A 310 -15.73 19.95 16.44
N GLY A 311 -14.89 20.63 15.67
CA GLY A 311 -13.43 20.67 15.92
C GLY A 311 -12.65 19.45 15.49
N GLY A 312 -13.33 18.43 14.97
CA GLY A 312 -12.75 17.22 14.36
C GLY A 312 -13.15 17.07 12.90
N SER A 313 -13.06 15.84 12.38
CA SER A 313 -13.44 15.48 11.03
C SER A 313 -14.28 14.21 11.03
N VAL A 314 -15.49 14.29 10.49
CA VAL A 314 -16.31 13.13 10.16
C VAL A 314 -15.94 12.68 8.75
N LYS A 315 -15.83 11.38 8.57
CA LYS A 315 -15.46 10.75 7.30
C LYS A 315 -16.51 9.70 6.93
N PHE A 316 -16.80 9.59 5.65
CA PHE A 316 -17.66 8.55 5.10
C PHE A 316 -17.03 7.94 3.87
N THR A 317 -17.28 6.66 3.64
CA THR A 317 -16.89 5.95 2.43
C THR A 317 -17.98 4.98 1.99
N ALA A 318 -18.04 4.75 0.69
CA ALA A 318 -18.83 3.68 0.09
C ALA A 318 -18.09 3.15 -1.13
N GLY A 319 -18.08 1.84 -1.31
CA GLY A 319 -17.39 1.18 -2.40
C GLY A 319 -18.20 0.04 -2.99
N TYR A 320 -17.87 -0.27 -4.24
CA TYR A 320 -18.42 -1.40 -4.97
C TYR A 320 -17.33 -2.08 -5.79
N MET A 321 -17.35 -3.41 -5.82
CA MET A 321 -16.49 -4.23 -6.67
C MET A 321 -17.33 -5.27 -7.40
N HIS A 322 -16.99 -5.49 -8.66
CA HIS A 322 -17.37 -6.67 -9.42
C HIS A 322 -16.12 -7.43 -9.84
N ALA A 323 -16.10 -8.73 -9.60
CA ALA A 323 -15.00 -9.59 -9.97
C ALA A 323 -15.50 -10.95 -10.48
N GLU A 324 -14.79 -11.53 -11.44
CA GLU A 324 -15.05 -12.90 -11.89
C GLU A 324 -13.73 -13.64 -12.09
N SER A 325 -13.77 -14.95 -11.88
CA SER A 325 -12.63 -15.85 -12.08
C SER A 325 -12.88 -16.68 -13.34
N ASP A 326 -12.01 -16.54 -14.32
CA ASP A 326 -12.03 -17.31 -15.57
C ASP A 326 -11.90 -18.83 -15.31
N LYS A 327 -11.16 -19.20 -14.28
CA LYS A 327 -10.85 -20.60 -14.00
C LYS A 327 -11.99 -21.33 -13.30
N THR A 328 -12.63 -20.65 -12.36
CA THR A 328 -13.71 -21.26 -11.56
C THR A 328 -15.10 -20.90 -12.06
N ASN A 329 -15.22 -19.94 -12.99
CA ASN A 329 -16.47 -19.32 -13.46
C ASN A 329 -17.29 -18.71 -12.30
N LYS A 330 -16.64 -18.38 -11.18
CA LYS A 330 -17.28 -17.72 -10.04
C LYS A 330 -17.32 -16.22 -10.28
N LYS A 331 -18.43 -15.62 -9.89
CA LYS A 331 -18.62 -14.16 -9.90
C LYS A 331 -18.88 -13.67 -8.49
N ALA A 332 -18.40 -12.49 -8.20
CA ALA A 332 -18.60 -11.85 -6.92
C ALA A 332 -18.92 -10.38 -7.08
N ASN A 333 -19.78 -9.89 -6.22
CA ASN A 333 -19.97 -8.47 -6.01
C ASN A 333 -19.70 -8.17 -4.55
N ARG A 334 -18.98 -7.08 -4.28
CA ARG A 334 -18.71 -6.59 -2.93
C ARG A 334 -19.26 -5.19 -2.79
N TRP A 335 -19.91 -4.93 -1.66
CA TRP A 335 -20.31 -3.61 -1.22
C TRP A 335 -19.60 -3.27 0.07
N THR A 336 -19.11 -2.05 0.17
CA THR A 336 -18.49 -1.55 1.39
C THR A 336 -19.11 -0.22 1.79
N ALA A 337 -19.23 0.02 3.08
CA ALA A 337 -19.61 1.32 3.62
C ALA A 337 -18.88 1.55 4.93
N GLY A 338 -18.43 2.77 5.18
CA GLY A 338 -17.75 3.11 6.42
C GLY A 338 -18.02 4.55 6.85
N ALA A 339 -17.94 4.75 8.16
CA ALA A 339 -17.99 6.07 8.77
C ALA A 339 -16.95 6.15 9.88
N GLY A 340 -16.35 7.33 10.07
CA GLY A 340 -15.38 7.55 11.12
C GLY A 340 -15.39 8.98 11.60
N TYR A 341 -14.97 9.17 12.85
CA TYR A 341 -14.74 10.49 13.43
C TYR A 341 -13.34 10.55 14.06
N GLN A 342 -12.62 11.59 13.76
CA GLN A 342 -11.30 11.84 14.31
C GLN A 342 -11.28 13.22 14.95
N TYR A 343 -10.90 13.27 16.22
CA TYR A 343 -10.81 14.51 16.99
C TYR A 343 -9.36 14.80 17.41
N PRO A 344 -8.77 15.92 17.02
CA PRO A 344 -7.43 16.34 17.43
C PRO A 344 -7.45 16.84 18.88
N VAL A 345 -6.85 16.06 19.79
CA VAL A 345 -6.63 16.50 21.18
C VAL A 345 -5.48 17.50 21.25
N SER A 346 -4.49 17.32 20.36
CA SER A 346 -3.37 18.23 20.17
C SER A 346 -2.84 18.14 18.72
N LYS A 347 -1.81 18.91 18.39
CA LYS A 347 -1.13 18.83 17.07
C LYS A 347 -0.57 17.43 16.75
N ARG A 348 -0.28 16.63 17.76
CA ARG A 348 0.35 15.31 17.63
C ARG A 348 -0.52 14.16 18.15
N THR A 349 -1.63 14.47 18.80
CA THR A 349 -2.48 13.44 19.45
C THR A 349 -3.90 13.60 18.98
N ASN A 350 -4.51 12.51 18.56
CA ASN A 350 -5.93 12.45 18.25
C ASN A 350 -6.57 11.17 18.77
N VAL A 351 -7.85 11.26 19.09
CA VAL A 351 -8.73 10.12 19.34
C VAL A 351 -9.60 9.89 18.10
N TYR A 352 -9.96 8.66 17.88
CA TYR A 352 -10.81 8.30 16.75
C TYR A 352 -11.76 7.16 17.10
N THR A 353 -12.83 7.09 16.33
CA THR A 353 -13.76 5.95 16.33
C THR A 353 -14.33 5.77 14.93
N GLY A 354 -14.67 4.57 14.58
CA GLY A 354 -15.24 4.26 13.27
C GLY A 354 -16.04 2.98 13.28
N VAL A 355 -16.86 2.83 12.24
CA VAL A 355 -17.62 1.64 11.92
C VAL A 355 -17.52 1.37 10.43
N GLY A 356 -17.34 0.12 10.06
CA GLY A 356 -17.31 -0.36 8.68
C GLY A 356 -18.23 -1.55 8.48
N TYR A 357 -18.68 -1.69 7.26
CA TYR A 357 -19.50 -2.79 6.79
C TYR A 357 -18.99 -3.24 5.43
N VAL A 358 -18.88 -4.55 5.26
CA VAL A 358 -18.59 -5.20 3.98
C VAL A 358 -19.56 -6.35 3.78
N GLN A 359 -20.08 -6.48 2.57
CA GLN A 359 -20.91 -7.60 2.17
C GLN A 359 -20.48 -8.09 0.80
N ASP A 360 -20.35 -9.40 0.67
CA ASP A 360 -20.13 -10.08 -0.58
C ASP A 360 -21.39 -10.80 -1.05
N SER A 361 -21.55 -10.92 -2.34
CA SER A 361 -22.55 -11.81 -2.96
C SER A 361 -21.83 -12.76 -3.88
N VAL A 362 -21.79 -14.03 -3.52
CA VAL A 362 -21.05 -15.08 -4.22
C VAL A 362 -21.76 -16.44 -4.10
N ASN A 363 -21.96 -17.15 -5.21
CA ASN A 363 -22.45 -18.53 -5.23
C ASN A 363 -23.71 -18.77 -4.39
N ASN A 364 -24.67 -17.85 -4.40
CA ASN A 364 -25.91 -17.85 -3.60
C ASN A 364 -25.67 -17.73 -2.08
N ARG A 365 -24.57 -17.16 -1.66
CA ARG A 365 -24.29 -16.73 -0.30
C ARG A 365 -24.04 -15.24 -0.26
N ASP A 366 -24.37 -14.61 0.83
CA ASP A 366 -24.20 -13.18 1.08
C ASP A 366 -23.44 -12.95 2.41
N PRO A 367 -22.19 -13.45 2.54
CA PRO A 367 -21.38 -13.23 3.73
C PRO A 367 -21.14 -11.74 3.97
N TYR A 368 -21.11 -11.35 5.25
CA TYR A 368 -20.86 -9.95 5.61
C TYR A 368 -20.06 -9.84 6.90
N ALA A 369 -19.41 -8.69 7.06
CA ALA A 369 -18.74 -8.34 8.30
C ALA A 369 -19.00 -6.89 8.70
N VAL A 370 -18.97 -6.65 10.01
CA VAL A 370 -19.06 -5.33 10.64
C VAL A 370 -17.87 -5.16 11.57
N GLN A 371 -17.18 -4.05 11.45
CA GLN A 371 -16.08 -3.71 12.35
C GLN A 371 -16.36 -2.37 13.03
N VAL A 372 -16.07 -2.29 14.32
CA VAL A 372 -16.11 -1.06 15.11
C VAL A 372 -14.77 -0.88 15.80
N VAL A 373 -14.20 0.29 15.70
CA VAL A 373 -12.93 0.62 16.36
C VAL A 373 -13.01 1.93 17.13
N ALA A 374 -12.21 2.02 18.19
CA ALA A 374 -11.93 3.26 18.88
C ALA A 374 -10.50 3.26 19.40
N GLY A 375 -9.78 4.36 19.25
CA GLY A 375 -8.38 4.38 19.61
C GLY A 375 -7.78 5.78 19.81
N LEU A 376 -6.52 5.76 20.19
CA LEU A 376 -5.67 6.91 20.43
C LEU A 376 -4.41 6.81 19.56
N LYS A 377 -4.14 7.87 18.82
CA LYS A 377 -2.93 8.00 18.01
C LYS A 377 -2.08 9.17 18.49
N HIS A 378 -0.77 8.91 18.67
CA HIS A 378 0.22 9.93 19.01
C HIS A 378 1.41 9.87 18.05
N SER A 379 1.81 11.02 17.53
CA SER A 379 2.99 11.19 16.67
C SER A 379 4.10 11.95 17.43
N PHE A 380 5.35 11.56 17.24
CA PHE A 380 6.50 12.19 17.89
C PHE A 380 7.63 12.49 16.91
#